data_57e37bf25ceb82d86ddda9a02d7017a4
#
_entry.id   57e37bf25ceb82d86ddda9a02d7017a4
#
_cell.length_a   1.000
_cell.length_b   1.000
_cell.length_c   1.000
_cell.angle_alpha   90.00
_cell.angle_beta   90.00
_cell.angle_gamma   90.00
#
_symmetry.space_group_name_H-M   'P 1'
#
loop_
_entity.id
_entity.type
_entity.pdbx_description
1 polymer ?
#
loop_
_entity_poly.entity_id
_entity_poly.type
_entity_poly.pdbx_seq_one_letter_code
_entity_poly.pdbx_strand_id
1 'polypeptide(L)'
;LSASPGASARFTCTLRSGINVGTYRIYWYQQKPGSLPRYLLRYKSDSDKQQGSGVPSRFSGSKDASTNAGLLLISGLQSEDEADYYCAIWYSSFGCS
;
A
#
# COMPACT_ATOMS: atom_id res chain seq x y z
N LEU A 1 3.46 11.27 -7.21
CA LEU A 1 2.34 10.85 -8.06
C LEU A 1 1.88 12.01 -8.92
N SER A 2 1.83 11.78 -10.20
CA SER A 2 1.39 12.78 -11.15
C SER A 2 0.49 12.11 -12.18
N ALA A 3 -0.81 12.35 -12.10
CA ALA A 3 -1.78 11.76 -13.00
C ALA A 3 -3.00 12.66 -13.10
N SER A 4 -3.79 12.44 -14.16
CA SER A 4 -5.02 13.21 -14.37
C SER A 4 -6.08 12.86 -13.33
N PRO A 5 -6.87 13.83 -12.85
CA PRO A 5 -7.99 13.53 -11.96
C PRO A 5 -8.92 12.48 -12.57
N GLY A 6 -9.42 11.59 -11.73
CA GLY A 6 -10.32 10.52 -12.17
C GLY A 6 -9.63 9.29 -12.70
N ALA A 7 -8.32 9.35 -12.96
CA ALA A 7 -7.56 8.20 -13.40
C ALA A 7 -7.30 7.26 -12.22
N SER A 8 -6.62 6.14 -12.50
CA SER A 8 -6.19 5.20 -11.47
C SER A 8 -4.69 5.15 -11.41
N ALA A 9 -4.15 4.87 -10.23
CA ALA A 9 -2.72 4.67 -10.04
C ALA A 9 -2.49 3.35 -9.32
N ARG A 10 -1.32 2.76 -9.57
CA ARG A 10 -0.91 1.52 -8.94
C ARG A 10 0.54 1.61 -8.52
N PHE A 11 0.81 1.32 -7.25
CA PHE A 11 2.15 1.29 -6.70
C PHE A 11 2.51 -0.15 -6.38
N THR A 12 3.75 -0.52 -6.67
CA THR A 12 4.22 -1.89 -6.51
C THR A 12 5.34 -1.93 -5.48
N CYS A 13 5.22 -2.86 -4.54
CA CYS A 13 6.23 -3.13 -3.53
C CYS A 13 6.73 -4.55 -3.76
N THR A 14 7.85 -4.68 -4.48
CA THR A 14 8.41 -5.98 -4.81
C THR A 14 9.28 -6.46 -3.67
N LEU A 15 8.98 -7.66 -3.14
CA LEU A 15 9.74 -8.25 -2.05
C LEU A 15 10.94 -9.00 -2.61
N ARG A 16 12.02 -9.03 -1.82
CA ARG A 16 13.22 -9.77 -2.22
C ARG A 16 12.94 -11.27 -2.20
N SER A 17 13.78 -12.04 -2.91
CA SER A 17 13.67 -13.49 -2.89
C SER A 17 13.87 -14.01 -1.46
N GLY A 18 13.12 -15.07 -1.14
CA GLY A 18 13.11 -15.61 0.21
C GLY A 18 12.02 -15.03 1.10
N ILE A 19 11.40 -13.92 0.69
CA ILE A 19 10.27 -13.36 1.43
C ILE A 19 9.03 -13.56 0.57
N ASN A 20 8.09 -14.36 1.07
CA ASN A 20 6.89 -14.72 0.32
C ASN A 20 5.79 -13.71 0.58
N VAL A 21 5.33 -13.03 -0.48
CA VAL A 21 4.30 -12.01 -0.36
C VAL A 21 2.99 -12.56 0.23
N GLY A 22 2.72 -13.86 0.06
CA GLY A 22 1.51 -14.46 0.61
C GLY A 22 1.53 -14.64 2.13
N THR A 23 2.70 -14.51 2.76
CA THR A 23 2.88 -14.81 4.18
C THR A 23 2.78 -13.57 5.06
N TYR A 24 3.13 -12.39 4.54
CA TYR A 24 3.30 -11.20 5.35
C TYR A 24 2.22 -10.18 5.07
N ARG A 25 1.92 -9.36 6.08
CA ARG A 25 1.09 -8.18 5.92
C ARG A 25 1.93 -7.07 5.30
N ILE A 26 1.36 -6.39 4.32
CA ILE A 26 2.01 -5.25 3.69
C ILE A 26 1.26 -4.01 4.13
N TYR A 27 1.99 -3.07 4.72
CA TYR A 27 1.45 -1.81 5.20
C TYR A 27 1.79 -0.72 4.22
N TRP A 28 0.83 0.13 3.90
CA TRP A 28 1.01 1.24 2.98
C TRP A 28 0.86 2.55 3.71
N TYR A 29 1.76 3.48 3.39
CA TYR A 29 1.81 4.80 4.01
C TYR A 29 1.86 5.87 2.93
N GLN A 30 1.24 7.02 3.21
CA GLN A 30 1.24 8.19 2.35
C GLN A 30 1.99 9.30 3.05
N GLN A 31 2.88 9.99 2.34
CA GLN A 31 3.57 11.15 2.89
C GLN A 31 3.46 12.32 1.93
N LYS A 32 2.80 13.36 2.36
CA LYS A 32 2.71 14.60 1.60
C LYS A 32 3.89 15.50 1.95
N PRO A 33 4.30 16.42 1.03
CA PRO A 33 5.42 17.31 1.30
C PRO A 33 5.22 18.06 2.61
N GLY A 34 6.26 18.05 3.45
CA GLY A 34 6.23 18.75 4.72
C GLY A 34 5.42 18.12 5.82
N SER A 35 4.89 16.92 5.60
CA SER A 35 4.02 16.22 6.56
C SER A 35 4.63 14.92 7.01
N LEU A 36 4.14 14.40 8.14
CA LEU A 36 4.50 13.08 8.61
C LEU A 36 3.80 12.01 7.77
N PRO A 37 4.38 10.80 7.67
CA PRO A 37 3.72 9.70 6.99
C PRO A 37 2.38 9.38 7.65
N ARG A 38 1.39 9.08 6.82
CA ARG A 38 0.05 8.70 7.25
C ARG A 38 -0.19 7.24 6.90
N TYR A 39 -0.65 6.44 7.86
CA TYR A 39 -1.02 5.06 7.61
C TYR A 39 -2.27 5.02 6.72
N LEU A 40 -2.19 4.26 5.63
CA LEU A 40 -3.32 4.10 4.72
C LEU A 40 -4.06 2.80 4.96
N LEU A 41 -3.37 1.68 4.82
CA LEU A 41 -4.00 0.38 4.94
C LEU A 41 -2.94 -0.71 5.09
N ARG A 42 -3.40 -1.88 5.49
CA ARG A 42 -2.59 -3.08 5.47
C ARG A 42 -3.33 -4.15 4.68
N TYR A 43 -2.58 -5.02 4.06
CA TYR A 43 -3.17 -6.10 3.27
C TYR A 43 -2.33 -7.36 3.38
N LYS A 44 -2.96 -8.46 3.71
CA LYS A 44 -2.37 -9.79 3.65
C LYS A 44 -3.16 -10.67 2.70
N SER A 45 -4.47 -10.64 2.81
CA SER A 45 -5.39 -11.38 1.94
C SER A 45 -6.74 -10.66 1.94
N ASP A 46 -7.66 -11.12 1.12
CA ASP A 46 -9.00 -10.51 1.07
C ASP A 46 -9.74 -10.64 2.39
N SER A 47 -9.40 -11.63 3.19
CA SER A 47 -10.00 -11.83 4.51
C SER A 47 -9.18 -11.21 5.64
N ASP A 48 -7.99 -10.73 5.37
CA ASP A 48 -7.11 -10.13 6.38
C ASP A 48 -6.56 -8.82 5.82
N LYS A 49 -7.37 -7.79 5.90
CA LYS A 49 -7.02 -6.45 5.45
C LYS A 49 -7.68 -5.43 6.35
N GLN A 50 -7.11 -4.24 6.42
CA GLN A 50 -7.65 -3.17 7.24
C GLN A 50 -7.36 -1.82 6.60
N GLN A 51 -8.39 -0.99 6.57
CA GLN A 51 -8.30 0.38 6.13
C GLN A 51 -7.91 1.26 7.30
N GLY A 52 -7.10 2.29 7.04
CA GLY A 52 -6.77 3.26 8.07
C GLY A 52 -7.94 4.17 8.37
N SER A 53 -7.88 4.85 9.51
CA SER A 53 -8.92 5.79 9.92
C SER A 53 -9.02 6.94 8.92
N GLY A 54 -10.22 7.18 8.42
CA GLY A 54 -10.46 8.29 7.49
C GLY A 54 -9.95 8.06 6.07
N VAL A 55 -9.47 6.85 5.77
CA VAL A 55 -8.96 6.54 4.43
C VAL A 55 -10.12 6.11 3.54
N PRO A 56 -10.32 6.80 2.39
CA PRO A 56 -11.42 6.44 1.49
C PRO A 56 -11.29 5.03 0.92
N SER A 57 -12.42 4.43 0.57
CA SER A 57 -12.43 3.08 0.00
C SER A 57 -11.82 3.00 -1.40
N ARG A 58 -11.56 4.14 -2.04
CA ARG A 58 -10.88 4.15 -3.34
C ARG A 58 -9.40 3.75 -3.23
N PHE A 59 -8.85 3.72 -2.02
CA PHE A 59 -7.54 3.14 -1.75
C PHE A 59 -7.72 1.68 -1.38
N SER A 60 -7.02 0.78 -2.05
CA SER A 60 -7.11 -0.65 -1.77
C SER A 60 -5.78 -1.33 -1.94
N GLY A 61 -5.60 -2.45 -1.25
CA GLY A 61 -4.41 -3.27 -1.36
C GLY A 61 -4.70 -4.57 -2.09
N SER A 62 -3.66 -5.13 -2.70
CA SER A 62 -3.72 -6.45 -3.29
C SER A 62 -2.32 -7.03 -3.39
N LYS A 63 -2.19 -8.20 -3.96
CA LYS A 63 -0.91 -8.88 -4.11
C LYS A 63 -0.81 -9.52 -5.48
N ASP A 64 0.42 -9.64 -5.97
CA ASP A 64 0.73 -10.35 -7.19
C ASP A 64 1.76 -11.43 -6.85
N ALA A 65 1.29 -12.67 -6.74
CA ALA A 65 2.17 -13.77 -6.38
C ALA A 65 3.21 -14.05 -7.46
N SER A 66 2.88 -13.81 -8.71
CA SER A 66 3.79 -14.10 -9.81
C SER A 66 5.02 -13.21 -9.80
N THR A 67 4.90 -12.00 -9.28
CA THR A 67 6.02 -11.07 -9.16
C THR A 67 6.49 -10.91 -7.71
N ASN A 68 5.86 -11.62 -6.78
CA ASN A 68 6.15 -11.53 -5.35
C ASN A 68 6.06 -10.10 -4.85
N ALA A 69 4.97 -9.43 -5.17
CA ALA A 69 4.82 -8.01 -4.89
C ALA A 69 3.49 -7.71 -4.22
N GLY A 70 3.49 -6.67 -3.40
CA GLY A 70 2.27 -6.07 -2.89
C GLY A 70 1.89 -4.89 -3.75
N LEU A 71 0.62 -4.62 -3.84
CA LEU A 71 0.10 -3.56 -4.69
C LEU A 71 -0.78 -2.61 -3.89
N LEU A 72 -0.62 -1.32 -4.14
CA LEU A 72 -1.54 -0.29 -3.66
C LEU A 72 -2.25 0.27 -4.87
N LEU A 73 -3.57 0.22 -4.84
CA LEU A 73 -4.41 0.72 -5.93
C LEU A 73 -5.18 1.94 -5.45
N ILE A 74 -5.15 3.00 -6.26
CA ILE A 74 -5.90 4.21 -5.99
C ILE A 74 -6.76 4.47 -7.21
N SER A 75 -8.08 4.42 -7.03
CA SER A 75 -9.02 4.72 -8.10
C SER A 75 -9.59 6.12 -7.90
N GLY A 76 -10.05 6.74 -8.98
CA GLY A 76 -10.63 8.06 -8.91
C GLY A 76 -9.67 9.10 -8.35
N LEU A 77 -8.46 9.17 -8.89
CA LEU A 77 -7.42 10.07 -8.39
C LEU A 77 -7.88 11.50 -8.28
N GLN A 78 -7.46 12.15 -7.20
CA GLN A 78 -7.74 13.55 -6.94
C GLN A 78 -6.43 14.29 -6.70
N SER A 79 -6.45 15.60 -6.82
CA SER A 79 -5.24 16.40 -6.62
C SER A 79 -4.64 16.22 -5.23
N GLU A 80 -5.48 15.97 -4.24
CA GLU A 80 -5.03 15.75 -2.86
C GLU A 80 -4.28 14.42 -2.68
N ASP A 81 -4.31 13.54 -3.67
CA ASP A 81 -3.59 12.27 -3.62
C ASP A 81 -2.14 12.40 -4.03
N GLU A 82 -1.71 13.58 -4.45
CA GLU A 82 -0.32 13.82 -4.82
C GLU A 82 0.56 13.71 -3.57
N ALA A 83 1.38 12.67 -3.53
CA ALA A 83 2.19 12.33 -2.37
C ALA A 83 3.16 11.22 -2.73
N ASP A 84 4.10 10.94 -1.84
CA ASP A 84 4.92 9.74 -1.92
C ASP A 84 4.22 8.62 -1.17
N TYR A 85 4.36 7.40 -1.69
CA TYR A 85 3.72 6.23 -1.10
C TYR A 85 4.78 5.19 -0.77
N TYR A 86 4.72 4.65 0.45
CA TYR A 86 5.71 3.72 0.97
C TYR A 86 5.05 2.45 1.43
N CYS A 87 5.76 1.34 1.29
CA CYS A 87 5.31 0.07 1.82
C CYS A 87 6.28 -0.42 2.90
N ALA A 88 5.75 -1.24 3.81
CA ALA A 88 6.53 -1.93 4.81
C ALA A 88 5.91 -3.30 5.03
N ILE A 89 6.73 -4.28 5.38
CA ILE A 89 6.23 -5.60 5.73
C ILE A 89 6.46 -5.84 7.21
N TRP A 90 5.62 -6.67 7.78
CA TRP A 90 5.68 -7.01 9.20
C TRP A 90 6.00 -8.48 9.36
N TYR A 91 7.09 -8.77 10.08
CA TYR A 91 7.42 -10.14 10.44
C TYR A 91 6.79 -10.45 11.78
N SER A 92 5.96 -11.48 11.81
CA SER A 92 5.22 -11.79 13.03
C SER A 92 6.11 -12.09 14.23
N SER A 93 7.33 -12.58 13.99
CA SER A 93 8.23 -12.94 15.07
C SER A 93 9.15 -11.83 15.52
N PHE A 94 9.41 -10.83 14.68
CA PHE A 94 10.43 -9.84 14.94
C PHE A 94 9.93 -8.41 14.83
N GLY A 95 8.68 -8.23 14.56
CA GLY A 95 8.14 -6.91 14.40
C GLY A 95 8.34 -6.37 12.98
N CYS A 96 8.41 -5.06 12.88
CA CYS A 96 8.46 -4.38 11.60
C CYS A 96 9.83 -4.49 10.94
N SER A 97 9.83 -4.64 9.64
CA SER A 97 11.06 -4.63 8.88
C SER A 97 10.90 -3.83 7.59
#